data_f266ed39d1b4d16dfb50d69b10d88262
#
_entry.id   f266ed39d1b4d16dfb50d69b10d88262
#
_cell.length_a   1.000
_cell.length_b   1.000
_cell.length_c   1.000
_cell.angle_alpha   90.00
_cell.angle_beta   90.00
_cell.angle_gamma   90.00
#
_symmetry.space_group_name_H-M   'P 1'
#
loop_
_entity.id
_entity.type
_entity.pdbx_description
1 polymer ?
#
loop_
_entity_poly.entity_id
_entity_poly.type
_entity_poly.pdbx_seq_one_letter_code
_entity_poly.pdbx_strand_id
1 'polypeptide(L)'
;IQRLHIFFSLLIPDMSHEEKQLLDEALIKTYARKGITHKNESLTDPQHPEQYKKMPILEDVYNVLLESEDTKRLAHILNRLVHGSASSFNQQTNVDLTNKYTVLDISELTGSSDLLTVGMFVALDYVWDKAKENRTEEKAIFVDEVWQLIGASSNRLAAEFGLEIAKIIRAYSGAGIFATQDLNDFFALDDGKYGKGIINNCNTKIILNMEDEEAQRVKTILHLSETEVMNITHFQRGNGLISTCLLYTSDAA
;
A
#
# COMPACT_ATOMS: atom_id res chain seq x y z
N ILE A 1 -7.84 4.12 12.65
CA ILE A 1 -6.58 4.25 13.44
C ILE A 1 -5.55 3.22 12.98
N GLN A 2 -5.87 1.92 12.79
CA GLN A 2 -4.88 0.89 12.37
C GLN A 2 -4.06 1.30 11.13
N ARG A 3 -4.68 1.88 10.10
CA ARG A 3 -3.99 2.36 8.90
C ARG A 3 -3.04 3.53 9.20
N LEU A 4 -3.39 4.38 10.15
CA LEU A 4 -2.50 5.45 10.61
C LEU A 4 -1.26 4.89 11.32
N HIS A 5 -1.37 3.78 12.05
CA HIS A 5 -0.20 3.13 12.62
C HIS A 5 0.76 2.60 11.54
N ILE A 6 0.24 2.08 10.41
CA ILE A 6 1.09 1.70 9.28
C ILE A 6 1.79 2.93 8.70
N PHE A 7 1.03 4.00 8.43
CA PHE A 7 1.56 5.27 7.95
C PHE A 7 2.70 5.80 8.83
N PHE A 8 2.46 5.90 10.14
CA PHE A 8 3.49 6.38 11.07
C PHE A 8 4.67 5.43 11.19
N SER A 9 4.46 4.12 11.08
CA SER A 9 5.57 3.15 11.12
C SER A 9 6.44 3.18 9.86
N LEU A 10 5.91 3.62 8.72
CA LEU A 10 6.69 3.90 7.52
C LEU A 10 7.48 5.19 7.66
N LEU A 11 6.87 6.22 8.25
CA LEU A 11 7.49 7.52 8.47
C LEU A 11 8.58 7.47 9.55
N ILE A 12 8.38 6.64 10.59
CA ILE A 12 9.24 6.52 11.77
C ILE A 12 9.54 5.02 12.01
N PRO A 13 10.45 4.41 11.22
CA PRO A 13 10.71 2.97 11.31
C PRO A 13 11.29 2.52 12.66
N ASP A 14 12.01 3.40 13.35
CA ASP A 14 12.68 3.17 14.63
C ASP A 14 11.83 3.51 15.87
N MET A 15 10.50 3.64 15.69
CA MET A 15 9.57 3.98 16.76
C MET A 15 9.55 2.88 17.84
N SER A 16 9.82 3.26 19.09
CA SER A 16 9.78 2.35 20.24
C SER A 16 8.36 1.86 20.56
N HIS A 17 8.24 0.83 21.38
CA HIS A 17 6.92 0.35 21.84
C HIS A 17 6.18 1.42 22.66
N GLU A 18 6.90 2.18 23.46
CA GLU A 18 6.35 3.28 24.24
C GLU A 18 5.84 4.41 23.34
N GLU A 19 6.63 4.83 22.36
CA GLU A 19 6.22 5.83 21.37
C GLU A 19 5.00 5.39 20.56
N LYS A 20 4.88 4.10 20.23
CA LYS A 20 3.67 3.57 19.57
C LYS A 20 2.42 3.69 20.42
N GLN A 21 2.54 3.46 21.73
CA GLN A 21 1.43 3.63 22.67
C GLN A 21 1.06 5.11 22.81
N LEU A 22 2.04 5.99 22.98
CA LEU A 22 1.83 7.43 23.07
C LEU A 22 1.21 8.01 21.78
N LEU A 23 1.61 7.49 20.62
CA LEU A 23 1.00 7.83 19.34
C LEU A 23 -0.47 7.41 19.28
N ASP A 24 -0.79 6.19 19.73
CA ASP A 24 -2.18 5.71 19.75
C ASP A 24 -3.07 6.62 20.59
N GLU A 25 -2.62 6.99 21.77
CA GLU A 25 -3.31 7.93 22.65
C GLU A 25 -3.48 9.31 22.01
N ALA A 26 -2.43 9.81 21.34
CA ALA A 26 -2.49 11.09 20.62
C ALA A 26 -3.47 11.05 19.46
N LEU A 27 -3.52 9.95 18.70
CA LEU A 27 -4.50 9.76 17.63
C LEU A 27 -5.93 9.73 18.16
N ILE A 28 -6.20 8.94 19.20
CA ILE A 28 -7.53 8.90 19.85
C ILE A 28 -7.94 10.29 20.34
N LYS A 29 -7.03 11.01 20.99
CA LYS A 29 -7.27 12.39 21.48
C LYS A 29 -7.55 13.36 20.33
N THR A 30 -6.84 13.23 19.22
CA THR A 30 -7.05 14.05 18.02
C THR A 30 -8.45 13.87 17.45
N TYR A 31 -8.90 12.62 17.28
CA TYR A 31 -10.26 12.34 16.83
C TYR A 31 -11.32 12.82 17.82
N ALA A 32 -11.08 12.61 19.13
CA ALA A 32 -11.99 13.06 20.17
C ALA A 32 -12.20 14.59 20.15
N ARG A 33 -11.17 15.37 19.83
CA ARG A 33 -11.28 16.84 19.65
C ARG A 33 -12.21 17.27 18.51
N LYS A 34 -12.37 16.41 17.49
CA LYS A 34 -13.37 16.61 16.42
C LYS A 34 -14.72 15.98 16.78
N GLY A 35 -14.90 15.50 18.01
CA GLY A 35 -16.11 14.83 18.47
C GLY A 35 -16.32 13.47 17.83
N ILE A 36 -15.24 12.82 17.38
CA ILE A 36 -15.24 11.47 16.78
C ILE A 36 -14.71 10.47 17.81
N THR A 37 -15.49 9.43 18.08
CA THR A 37 -15.18 8.39 19.06
C THR A 37 -15.25 7.01 18.39
N HIS A 38 -15.16 5.93 19.17
CA HIS A 38 -15.33 4.56 18.70
C HIS A 38 -16.78 4.21 18.26
N LYS A 39 -17.75 5.12 18.48
CA LYS A 39 -19.14 4.91 18.07
C LYS A 39 -19.34 5.41 16.65
N ASN A 40 -19.93 4.60 15.78
CA ASN A 40 -20.17 4.95 14.38
C ASN A 40 -21.03 6.22 14.22
N GLU A 41 -21.99 6.43 15.15
CA GLU A 41 -22.84 7.64 15.13
C GLU A 41 -22.03 8.93 15.31
N SER A 42 -20.82 8.85 15.87
CA SER A 42 -19.93 10.01 16.06
C SER A 42 -19.26 10.48 14.78
N LEU A 43 -19.31 9.68 13.70
CA LEU A 43 -18.68 10.01 12.41
C LEU A 43 -19.48 11.03 11.61
N THR A 44 -20.79 11.11 11.84
CA THR A 44 -21.68 12.02 11.11
C THR A 44 -21.98 13.28 11.92
N ASP A 45 -22.37 14.34 11.22
CA ASP A 45 -22.83 15.56 11.86
C ASP A 45 -24.20 15.31 12.51
N PRO A 46 -24.39 15.61 13.81
CA PRO A 46 -25.69 15.43 14.47
C PRO A 46 -26.83 16.22 13.83
N GLN A 47 -26.54 17.36 13.16
CA GLN A 47 -27.52 18.18 12.47
C GLN A 47 -27.75 17.73 11.02
N HIS A 48 -26.77 17.04 10.43
CA HIS A 48 -26.78 16.55 9.06
C HIS A 48 -26.28 15.09 9.02
N PRO A 49 -27.10 14.10 9.42
CA PRO A 49 -26.69 12.70 9.54
C PRO A 49 -26.19 12.06 8.23
N GLU A 50 -26.51 12.66 7.09
CA GLU A 50 -26.03 12.27 5.76
C GLU A 50 -24.60 12.75 5.45
N GLN A 51 -24.05 13.64 6.29
CA GLN A 51 -22.71 14.20 6.09
C GLN A 51 -21.75 13.71 7.15
N TYR A 52 -20.58 13.27 6.70
CA TYR A 52 -19.48 12.95 7.61
C TYR A 52 -18.89 14.24 8.18
N LYS A 53 -18.50 14.18 9.46
CA LYS A 53 -17.71 15.24 10.08
C LYS A 53 -16.38 15.40 9.33
N LYS A 54 -15.85 16.62 9.36
CA LYS A 54 -14.52 16.90 8.84
C LYS A 54 -13.48 16.12 9.63
N MET A 55 -12.76 15.20 8.95
CA MET A 55 -11.74 14.37 9.56
C MET A 55 -10.53 15.20 10.00
N PRO A 56 -9.81 14.78 11.05
CA PRO A 56 -8.53 15.39 11.40
C PRO A 56 -7.52 15.31 10.24
N ILE A 57 -6.66 16.30 10.16
CA ILE A 57 -5.48 16.32 9.27
C ILE A 57 -4.21 16.13 10.09
N LEU A 58 -3.05 16.01 9.43
CA LEU A 58 -1.78 15.78 10.12
C LEU A 58 -1.42 16.88 11.11
N GLU A 59 -1.79 18.13 10.84
CA GLU A 59 -1.59 19.26 11.76
C GLU A 59 -2.36 19.10 13.06
N ASP A 60 -3.56 18.53 13.03
CA ASP A 60 -4.31 18.24 14.25
C ASP A 60 -3.57 17.24 15.15
N VAL A 61 -2.96 16.20 14.55
CA VAL A 61 -2.13 15.21 15.24
C VAL A 61 -0.85 15.87 15.78
N TYR A 62 -0.17 16.66 14.95
CA TYR A 62 1.03 17.40 15.30
C TYR A 62 0.83 18.25 16.55
N ASN A 63 -0.26 19.02 16.60
CA ASN A 63 -0.58 19.88 17.72
C ASN A 63 -0.83 19.08 19.01
N VAL A 64 -1.44 17.90 18.93
CA VAL A 64 -1.61 17.01 20.09
C VAL A 64 -0.28 16.44 20.56
N LEU A 65 0.59 16.03 19.63
CA LEU A 65 1.92 15.50 19.95
C LEU A 65 2.83 16.55 20.63
N LEU A 66 2.65 17.83 20.34
CA LEU A 66 3.42 18.92 20.99
C LEU A 66 3.04 19.16 22.46
N GLU A 67 1.92 18.62 22.94
CA GLU A 67 1.45 18.87 24.30
C GLU A 67 2.23 18.10 25.39
N SER A 68 2.97 17.05 25.01
CA SER A 68 3.81 16.27 25.92
C SER A 68 5.27 16.27 25.48
N GLU A 69 6.18 16.35 26.44
CA GLU A 69 7.63 16.20 26.17
C GLU A 69 7.94 14.82 25.56
N ASP A 70 7.25 13.76 26.01
CA ASP A 70 7.50 12.38 25.58
C ASP A 70 7.14 12.14 24.11
N THR A 71 6.28 12.98 23.53
CA THR A 71 5.84 12.88 22.12
C THR A 71 6.49 13.91 21.19
N LYS A 72 7.33 14.80 21.71
CA LYS A 72 7.97 15.86 20.90
C LYS A 72 8.82 15.32 19.75
N ARG A 73 9.51 14.19 19.95
CA ARG A 73 10.29 13.57 18.87
C ARG A 73 9.39 13.21 17.68
N LEU A 74 8.22 12.61 17.94
CA LEU A 74 7.24 12.25 16.92
C LEU A 74 6.72 13.51 16.21
N ALA A 75 6.42 14.56 16.97
CA ALA A 75 6.01 15.84 16.40
C ALA A 75 7.09 16.43 15.49
N HIS A 76 8.36 16.44 15.91
CA HIS A 76 9.46 16.96 15.10
C HIS A 76 9.61 16.23 13.76
N ILE A 77 9.45 14.89 13.75
CA ILE A 77 9.50 14.11 12.51
C ILE A 77 8.30 14.42 11.63
N LEU A 78 7.10 14.50 12.23
CA LEU A 78 5.86 14.81 11.52
C LEU A 78 5.87 16.23 10.93
N ASN A 79 6.64 17.15 11.49
CA ASN A 79 6.74 18.54 11.04
C ASN A 79 7.10 18.70 9.57
N ARG A 80 7.88 17.74 9.00
CA ARG A 80 8.20 17.72 7.56
C ARG A 80 6.94 17.62 6.69
N LEU A 81 5.93 16.89 7.14
CA LEU A 81 4.67 16.70 6.43
C LEU A 81 3.63 17.76 6.78
N VAL A 82 3.83 18.54 7.85
CA VAL A 82 2.87 19.56 8.29
C VAL A 82 3.28 20.94 7.78
N HIS A 83 4.52 21.36 8.04
CA HIS A 83 5.03 22.70 7.71
C HIS A 83 6.27 22.66 6.80
N GLY A 84 6.84 21.47 6.55
CA GLY A 84 8.04 21.28 5.76
C GLY A 84 7.79 21.06 4.27
N SER A 85 8.79 20.47 3.61
CA SER A 85 8.82 20.28 2.15
C SER A 85 7.76 19.30 1.62
N ALA A 86 7.13 18.50 2.46
CA ALA A 86 6.10 17.53 2.09
C ALA A 86 4.71 17.91 2.67
N SER A 87 4.44 19.20 2.86
CA SER A 87 3.20 19.71 3.45
C SER A 87 1.94 19.44 2.60
N SER A 88 2.09 18.99 1.36
CA SER A 88 0.98 18.50 0.54
C SER A 88 0.20 17.35 1.16
N PHE A 89 0.81 16.58 2.08
CA PHE A 89 0.11 15.55 2.85
C PHE A 89 -0.80 16.11 3.97
N ASN A 90 -0.63 17.39 4.33
CA ASN A 90 -1.37 18.03 5.43
C ASN A 90 -2.64 18.72 4.95
N GLN A 91 -3.57 17.97 4.37
CA GLN A 91 -4.85 18.51 3.94
C GLN A 91 -5.94 17.43 3.93
N GLN A 92 -7.20 17.86 3.76
CA GLN A 92 -8.29 16.92 3.55
C GLN A 92 -8.09 16.18 2.22
N THR A 93 -8.54 14.93 2.16
CA THR A 93 -8.51 14.16 0.92
C THR A 93 -9.26 14.93 -0.17
N ASN A 94 -8.56 15.20 -1.27
CA ASN A 94 -9.07 15.92 -2.44
C ASN A 94 -9.06 15.07 -3.72
N VAL A 95 -8.78 13.78 -3.59
CA VAL A 95 -8.77 12.83 -4.71
C VAL A 95 -10.20 12.36 -4.99
N ASP A 96 -10.61 12.44 -6.26
CA ASP A 96 -11.87 11.94 -6.75
C ASP A 96 -11.67 10.65 -7.56
N LEU A 97 -12.24 9.55 -7.09
CA LEU A 97 -12.23 8.24 -7.76
C LEU A 97 -13.59 7.91 -8.41
N THR A 98 -14.39 8.91 -8.78
CA THR A 98 -15.67 8.68 -9.47
C THR A 98 -15.50 8.31 -10.94
N ASN A 99 -14.35 8.64 -11.55
CA ASN A 99 -14.04 8.28 -12.91
C ASN A 99 -13.78 6.78 -13.03
N LYS A 100 -14.22 6.18 -14.14
CA LYS A 100 -13.95 4.76 -14.46
C LYS A 100 -12.46 4.44 -14.64
N TYR A 101 -11.67 5.43 -15.00
CA TYR A 101 -10.23 5.31 -15.15
C TYR A 101 -9.56 6.46 -14.39
N THR A 102 -8.78 6.12 -13.39
CA THR A 102 -8.06 7.09 -12.56
C THR A 102 -6.60 6.67 -12.43
N VAL A 103 -5.70 7.60 -12.58
CA VAL A 103 -4.25 7.42 -12.37
C VAL A 103 -3.84 8.29 -11.18
N LEU A 104 -3.20 7.66 -10.20
CA LEU A 104 -2.54 8.36 -9.10
C LEU A 104 -1.05 8.40 -9.40
N ASP A 105 -0.57 9.53 -9.89
CA ASP A 105 0.85 9.74 -10.18
C ASP A 105 1.58 10.17 -8.90
N ILE A 106 2.54 9.36 -8.47
CA ILE A 106 3.37 9.59 -7.28
C ILE A 106 4.84 9.88 -7.66
N SER A 107 5.13 10.11 -8.93
CA SER A 107 6.49 10.35 -9.44
C SER A 107 7.19 11.54 -8.78
N GLU A 108 6.45 12.57 -8.38
CA GLU A 108 6.98 13.73 -7.65
C GLU A 108 7.63 13.36 -6.29
N LEU A 109 7.30 12.17 -5.75
CA LEU A 109 7.86 11.68 -4.48
C LEU A 109 9.18 10.91 -4.65
N THR A 110 9.60 10.64 -5.89
CA THR A 110 10.81 9.83 -6.20
C THR A 110 12.11 10.43 -5.67
N GLY A 111 12.14 11.73 -5.39
CA GLY A 111 13.29 12.40 -4.75
C GLY A 111 13.54 12.00 -3.28
N SER A 112 12.66 11.19 -2.66
CA SER A 112 12.74 10.78 -1.27
C SER A 112 12.11 9.39 -1.12
N SER A 113 12.94 8.35 -0.96
CA SER A 113 12.49 6.96 -0.91
C SER A 113 11.48 6.68 0.21
N ASP A 114 11.64 7.31 1.36
CA ASP A 114 10.72 7.21 2.50
C ASP A 114 9.34 7.82 2.18
N LEU A 115 9.31 9.00 1.54
CA LEU A 115 8.05 9.64 1.13
C LEU A 115 7.37 8.90 -0.02
N LEU A 116 8.13 8.28 -0.91
CA LEU A 116 7.58 7.47 -2.00
C LEU A 116 6.82 6.26 -1.44
N THR A 117 7.42 5.53 -0.50
CA THR A 117 6.77 4.39 0.16
C THR A 117 5.51 4.80 0.93
N VAL A 118 5.59 5.92 1.67
CA VAL A 118 4.43 6.50 2.37
C VAL A 118 3.34 6.91 1.39
N GLY A 119 3.69 7.61 0.31
CA GLY A 119 2.75 8.04 -0.72
C GLY A 119 2.07 6.87 -1.43
N MET A 120 2.84 5.83 -1.78
CA MET A 120 2.29 4.60 -2.36
C MET A 120 1.32 3.91 -1.41
N PHE A 121 1.67 3.81 -0.12
CA PHE A 121 0.78 3.24 0.88
C PHE A 121 -0.54 4.03 0.99
N VAL A 122 -0.46 5.36 1.10
CA VAL A 122 -1.65 6.23 1.23
C VAL A 122 -2.54 6.13 -0.02
N ALA A 123 -1.94 6.17 -1.21
CA ALA A 123 -2.66 6.04 -2.47
C ALA A 123 -3.37 4.68 -2.57
N LEU A 124 -2.65 3.59 -2.28
CA LEU A 124 -3.21 2.24 -2.34
C LEU A 124 -4.27 2.01 -1.27
N ASP A 125 -4.09 2.54 -0.06
CA ASP A 125 -5.09 2.46 1.01
C ASP A 125 -6.40 3.13 0.62
N TYR A 126 -6.32 4.32 0.04
CA TYR A 126 -7.48 5.05 -0.45
C TYR A 126 -8.20 4.29 -1.59
N VAL A 127 -7.45 3.82 -2.58
CA VAL A 127 -7.99 3.02 -3.69
C VAL A 127 -8.63 1.73 -3.18
N TRP A 128 -7.98 1.07 -2.21
CA TRP A 128 -8.48 -0.16 -1.62
C TRP A 128 -9.77 0.03 -0.84
N ASP A 129 -9.88 1.10 -0.06
CA ASP A 129 -11.13 1.42 0.64
C ASP A 129 -12.26 1.67 -0.35
N LYS A 130 -11.98 2.38 -1.45
CA LYS A 130 -12.94 2.60 -2.53
C LYS A 130 -13.35 1.29 -3.22
N ALA A 131 -12.40 0.40 -3.47
CA ALA A 131 -12.67 -0.91 -4.08
C ALA A 131 -13.61 -1.78 -3.22
N LYS A 132 -13.57 -1.64 -1.90
CA LYS A 132 -14.42 -2.40 -0.96
C LYS A 132 -15.87 -1.88 -0.86
N GLU A 133 -16.14 -0.64 -1.28
CA GLU A 133 -17.48 -0.05 -1.17
C GLU A 133 -18.53 -0.81 -1.99
N ASN A 134 -18.16 -1.32 -3.16
CA ASN A 134 -19.06 -2.08 -4.01
C ASN A 134 -18.46 -3.43 -4.40
N ARG A 135 -19.05 -4.52 -3.91
CA ARG A 135 -18.56 -5.89 -4.14
C ARG A 135 -18.93 -6.47 -5.50
N THR A 136 -19.93 -5.91 -6.16
CA THR A 136 -20.49 -6.46 -7.41
C THR A 136 -19.95 -5.76 -8.65
N GLU A 137 -19.38 -4.58 -8.51
CA GLU A 137 -18.79 -3.83 -9.60
C GLU A 137 -17.41 -4.40 -9.95
N GLU A 138 -17.21 -4.71 -11.24
CA GLU A 138 -15.91 -5.13 -11.73
C GLU A 138 -14.90 -3.98 -11.72
N LYS A 139 -13.72 -4.25 -11.20
CA LYS A 139 -12.64 -3.26 -11.06
C LYS A 139 -11.26 -3.86 -11.19
N ALA A 140 -10.29 -3.04 -11.53
CA ALA A 140 -8.90 -3.43 -11.57
C ALA A 140 -8.04 -2.39 -10.84
N ILE A 141 -7.09 -2.87 -10.05
CA ILE A 141 -6.07 -2.03 -9.39
C ILE A 141 -4.73 -2.40 -10.00
N PHE A 142 -4.10 -1.43 -10.67
CA PHE A 142 -2.75 -1.56 -11.21
C PHE A 142 -1.78 -0.93 -10.21
N VAL A 143 -0.82 -1.70 -9.75
CA VAL A 143 0.25 -1.25 -8.84
C VAL A 143 1.57 -1.43 -9.56
N ASP A 144 2.09 -0.34 -10.10
CA ASP A 144 3.42 -0.32 -10.69
C ASP A 144 4.47 -0.17 -9.59
N GLU A 145 5.66 -0.74 -9.80
CA GLU A 145 6.76 -0.75 -8.83
C GLU A 145 6.34 -1.24 -7.43
N VAL A 146 5.58 -2.33 -7.39
CA VAL A 146 5.04 -2.89 -6.13
C VAL A 146 6.11 -3.21 -5.08
N TRP A 147 7.36 -3.41 -5.51
CA TRP A 147 8.50 -3.61 -4.61
C TRP A 147 8.70 -2.45 -3.62
N GLN A 148 8.31 -1.23 -3.98
CA GLN A 148 8.35 -0.07 -3.08
C GLN A 148 7.49 -0.28 -1.81
N LEU A 149 6.43 -1.07 -1.93
CA LEU A 149 5.53 -1.36 -0.81
C LEU A 149 5.96 -2.59 -0.01
N ILE A 150 6.64 -3.55 -0.64
CA ILE A 150 6.93 -4.87 -0.04
C ILE A 150 8.42 -5.17 0.11
N GLY A 151 9.29 -4.32 -0.42
CA GLY A 151 10.75 -4.50 -0.45
C GLY A 151 11.46 -3.92 0.77
N ALA A 152 12.78 -3.78 0.65
CA ALA A 152 13.66 -3.36 1.75
C ALA A 152 13.36 -1.95 2.28
N SER A 153 12.85 -1.05 1.44
CA SER A 153 12.47 0.32 1.83
C SER A 153 11.16 0.39 2.63
N SER A 154 10.42 -0.72 2.70
CA SER A 154 9.13 -0.81 3.38
C SER A 154 9.25 -1.46 4.76
N ASN A 155 8.12 -1.73 5.39
CA ASN A 155 8.04 -2.47 6.63
C ASN A 155 7.02 -3.61 6.55
N ARG A 156 7.03 -4.48 7.56
CA ARG A 156 6.14 -5.65 7.61
C ARG A 156 4.66 -5.30 7.50
N LEU A 157 4.21 -4.22 8.13
CA LEU A 157 2.80 -3.86 8.16
C LEU A 157 2.30 -3.41 6.78
N ALA A 158 3.10 -2.60 6.07
CA ALA A 158 2.79 -2.18 4.71
C ALA A 158 2.84 -3.37 3.73
N ALA A 159 3.83 -4.26 3.89
CA ALA A 159 3.95 -5.45 3.07
C ALA A 159 2.80 -6.46 3.31
N GLU A 160 2.37 -6.62 4.55
CA GLU A 160 1.18 -7.42 4.90
C GLU A 160 -0.09 -6.85 4.27
N PHE A 161 -0.22 -5.53 4.27
CA PHE A 161 -1.34 -4.84 3.62
C PHE A 161 -1.37 -5.07 2.10
N GLY A 162 -0.23 -4.93 1.41
CA GLY A 162 -0.12 -5.24 -0.02
C GLY A 162 -0.46 -6.70 -0.35
N LEU A 163 0.03 -7.64 0.48
CA LEU A 163 -0.28 -9.05 0.34
C LEU A 163 -1.76 -9.35 0.64
N GLU A 164 -2.38 -8.67 1.60
CA GLU A 164 -3.80 -8.80 1.89
C GLU A 164 -4.65 -8.44 0.66
N ILE A 165 -4.35 -7.32 0.01
CA ILE A 165 -5.04 -6.93 -1.23
C ILE A 165 -4.92 -8.02 -2.29
N ALA A 166 -3.71 -8.54 -2.54
CA ALA A 166 -3.49 -9.60 -3.52
C ALA A 166 -4.33 -10.85 -3.23
N LYS A 167 -4.53 -11.19 -1.95
CA LYS A 167 -5.31 -12.37 -1.52
C LYS A 167 -6.82 -12.19 -1.70
N ILE A 168 -7.34 -11.02 -1.36
CA ILE A 168 -8.79 -10.86 -1.16
C ILE A 168 -9.49 -10.02 -2.22
N ILE A 169 -8.77 -9.35 -3.13
CA ILE A 169 -9.36 -8.45 -4.14
C ILE A 169 -10.43 -9.14 -4.99
N ARG A 170 -10.27 -10.45 -5.26
CA ARG A 170 -11.26 -11.24 -6.01
C ARG A 170 -12.63 -11.32 -5.30
N ALA A 171 -12.64 -11.31 -3.96
CA ALA A 171 -13.89 -11.31 -3.19
C ALA A 171 -14.69 -10.00 -3.33
N TYR A 172 -14.09 -8.99 -3.96
CA TYR A 172 -14.71 -7.69 -4.26
C TYR A 172 -14.89 -7.47 -5.77
N SER A 173 -14.97 -8.54 -6.55
CA SER A 173 -15.06 -8.51 -8.03
C SER A 173 -13.91 -7.72 -8.66
N GLY A 174 -12.74 -7.75 -8.03
CA GLY A 174 -11.57 -6.99 -8.45
C GLY A 174 -10.46 -7.87 -9.01
N ALA A 175 -9.64 -7.28 -9.88
CA ALA A 175 -8.36 -7.83 -10.34
C ALA A 175 -7.22 -6.95 -9.81
N GLY A 176 -6.19 -7.58 -9.24
CA GLY A 176 -4.93 -6.92 -8.88
C GLY A 176 -3.88 -7.21 -9.93
N ILE A 177 -3.31 -6.17 -10.51
CA ILE A 177 -2.21 -6.25 -11.47
C ILE A 177 -0.99 -5.60 -10.82
N PHE A 178 0.01 -6.40 -10.52
CA PHE A 178 1.23 -5.96 -9.84
C PHE A 178 2.40 -6.04 -10.81
N ALA A 179 3.11 -4.94 -10.99
CA ALA A 179 4.32 -4.88 -11.80
C ALA A 179 5.54 -4.57 -10.93
N THR A 180 6.67 -5.15 -11.30
CA THR A 180 7.96 -4.87 -10.68
C THR A 180 9.07 -5.07 -11.70
N GLN A 181 10.08 -4.24 -11.64
CA GLN A 181 11.33 -4.38 -12.40
C GLN A 181 12.52 -4.75 -11.47
N ASP A 182 12.38 -4.63 -10.17
CA ASP A 182 13.42 -4.97 -9.20
C ASP A 182 13.03 -6.22 -8.41
N LEU A 183 13.62 -7.35 -8.81
CA LEU A 183 13.39 -8.63 -8.13
C LEU A 183 14.20 -8.75 -6.83
N ASN A 184 15.31 -8.05 -6.70
CA ASN A 184 16.11 -8.09 -5.48
C ASN A 184 15.31 -7.48 -4.33
N ASP A 185 14.80 -6.27 -4.54
CA ASP A 185 13.99 -5.59 -3.55
C ASP A 185 12.62 -6.26 -3.35
N PHE A 186 12.02 -6.78 -4.42
CA PHE A 186 10.76 -7.52 -4.33
C PHE A 186 10.82 -8.73 -3.39
N PHE A 187 11.98 -9.36 -3.25
CA PHE A 187 12.20 -10.50 -2.35
C PHE A 187 13.06 -10.16 -1.12
N ALA A 188 13.36 -8.90 -0.85
CA ALA A 188 14.28 -8.53 0.21
C ALA A 188 13.69 -8.67 1.62
N LEU A 189 12.41 -8.35 1.80
CA LEU A 189 11.80 -8.33 3.13
C LEU A 189 11.37 -9.73 3.58
N ASP A 190 11.77 -10.13 4.80
CA ASP A 190 11.42 -11.43 5.43
C ASP A 190 11.67 -12.64 4.52
N ASP A 191 12.86 -12.74 3.94
CA ASP A 191 13.27 -13.83 3.03
C ASP A 191 12.31 -14.01 1.83
N GLY A 192 11.75 -12.93 1.35
CA GLY A 192 10.85 -12.91 0.21
C GLY A 192 9.43 -13.37 0.49
N LYS A 193 9.02 -13.46 1.75
CA LYS A 193 7.68 -13.90 2.17
C LYS A 193 6.58 -13.18 1.43
N TYR A 194 6.67 -11.86 1.32
CA TYR A 194 5.62 -11.03 0.73
C TYR A 194 5.60 -11.12 -0.79
N GLY A 195 6.76 -11.03 -1.43
CA GLY A 195 6.89 -11.22 -2.88
C GLY A 195 6.41 -12.60 -3.34
N LYS A 196 6.87 -13.67 -2.68
CA LYS A 196 6.38 -15.03 -2.91
C LYS A 196 4.85 -15.14 -2.68
N GLY A 197 4.36 -14.48 -1.63
CA GLY A 197 2.93 -14.44 -1.31
C GLY A 197 2.10 -13.78 -2.42
N ILE A 198 2.54 -12.67 -2.97
CA ILE A 198 1.86 -12.01 -4.11
C ILE A 198 1.89 -12.91 -5.34
N ILE A 199 3.06 -13.44 -5.72
CA ILE A 199 3.21 -14.34 -6.88
C ILE A 199 2.28 -15.55 -6.77
N ASN A 200 2.17 -16.16 -5.60
CA ASN A 200 1.32 -17.34 -5.38
C ASN A 200 -0.18 -17.02 -5.47
N ASN A 201 -0.57 -15.77 -5.23
CA ASN A 201 -1.95 -15.31 -5.38
C ASN A 201 -2.28 -14.78 -6.79
N CYS A 202 -1.28 -14.55 -7.63
CA CYS A 202 -1.46 -14.18 -9.04
C CYS A 202 -1.62 -15.44 -9.90
N ASN A 203 -2.79 -15.65 -10.47
CA ASN A 203 -3.06 -16.79 -11.36
C ASN A 203 -2.36 -16.66 -12.72
N THR A 204 -2.19 -15.44 -13.19
CA THR A 204 -1.46 -15.13 -14.42
C THR A 204 -0.18 -14.40 -14.10
N LYS A 205 0.91 -14.83 -14.70
CA LYS A 205 2.23 -14.21 -14.58
C LYS A 205 2.74 -13.92 -15.98
N ILE A 206 3.21 -12.70 -16.18
CA ILE A 206 3.83 -12.25 -17.42
C ILE A 206 5.29 -11.94 -17.09
N ILE A 207 6.20 -12.65 -17.75
CA ILE A 207 7.63 -12.53 -17.53
C ILE A 207 8.23 -11.98 -18.82
N LEU A 208 8.81 -10.80 -18.72
CA LEU A 208 9.47 -10.13 -19.84
C LEU A 208 10.95 -10.50 -19.88
N ASN A 209 11.71 -9.86 -20.79
CA ASN A 209 13.16 -10.04 -20.84
C ASN A 209 13.82 -9.65 -19.51
N MET A 210 14.80 -10.44 -19.08
CA MET A 210 15.61 -10.18 -17.90
C MET A 210 17.00 -10.78 -18.06
N GLU A 211 17.94 -10.34 -17.23
CA GLU A 211 19.32 -10.85 -17.18
C GLU A 211 19.37 -12.27 -16.63
N ASP A 212 20.43 -13.01 -16.96
CA ASP A 212 20.60 -14.42 -16.61
C ASP A 212 20.45 -14.69 -15.10
N GLU A 213 21.03 -13.85 -14.25
CA GLU A 213 20.96 -14.04 -12.79
C GLU A 213 19.52 -13.93 -12.27
N GLU A 214 18.77 -12.95 -12.76
CA GLU A 214 17.37 -12.76 -12.40
C GLU A 214 16.49 -13.90 -12.94
N ALA A 215 16.75 -14.35 -14.18
CA ALA A 215 16.04 -15.46 -14.79
C ALA A 215 16.24 -16.77 -14.00
N GLN A 216 17.44 -17.05 -13.48
CA GLN A 216 17.69 -18.22 -12.61
C GLN A 216 16.94 -18.12 -11.28
N ARG A 217 16.80 -16.92 -10.72
CA ARG A 217 16.01 -16.68 -9.51
C ARG A 217 14.52 -16.93 -9.75
N VAL A 218 13.98 -16.38 -10.83
CA VAL A 218 12.59 -16.59 -11.26
C VAL A 218 12.31 -18.05 -11.57
N LYS A 219 13.27 -18.75 -12.22
CA LYS A 219 13.22 -20.20 -12.45
C LYS A 219 12.90 -20.97 -11.19
N THR A 220 13.62 -20.68 -10.11
CA THR A 220 13.43 -21.38 -8.84
C THR A 220 12.06 -21.13 -8.23
N ILE A 221 11.57 -19.88 -8.33
CA ILE A 221 10.29 -19.46 -7.72
C ILE A 221 9.10 -19.98 -8.51
N LEU A 222 9.18 -19.96 -9.84
CA LEU A 222 8.07 -20.32 -10.74
C LEU A 222 8.20 -21.74 -11.32
N HIS A 223 9.26 -22.48 -10.95
CA HIS A 223 9.56 -23.82 -11.46
C HIS A 223 9.69 -23.90 -12.99
N LEU A 224 10.37 -22.91 -13.58
CA LEU A 224 10.57 -22.86 -15.03
C LEU A 224 11.59 -23.91 -15.50
N SER A 225 11.39 -24.38 -16.73
CA SER A 225 12.35 -25.24 -17.42
C SER A 225 13.58 -24.44 -17.91
N GLU A 226 14.68 -25.16 -18.25
CA GLU A 226 15.86 -24.52 -18.84
C GLU A 226 15.54 -23.79 -20.15
N THR A 227 14.65 -24.36 -20.96
CA THR A 227 14.23 -23.76 -22.23
C THR A 227 13.48 -22.45 -22.01
N GLU A 228 12.59 -22.38 -21.00
CA GLU A 228 11.88 -21.16 -20.65
C GLU A 228 12.84 -20.07 -20.17
N VAL A 229 13.80 -20.41 -19.33
CA VAL A 229 14.84 -19.49 -18.86
C VAL A 229 15.64 -18.95 -20.05
N MET A 230 16.11 -19.83 -20.94
CA MET A 230 16.86 -19.43 -22.13
C MET A 230 16.02 -18.49 -23.03
N ASN A 231 14.72 -18.72 -23.16
CA ASN A 231 13.85 -17.83 -23.93
C ASN A 231 13.72 -16.46 -23.26
N ILE A 232 13.52 -16.41 -21.94
CA ILE A 232 13.37 -15.17 -21.17
C ILE A 232 14.58 -14.26 -21.34
N THR A 233 15.79 -14.80 -21.30
CA THR A 233 17.03 -14.01 -21.44
C THR A 233 17.28 -13.50 -22.87
N HIS A 234 16.57 -14.05 -23.87
CA HIS A 234 16.70 -13.67 -25.27
C HIS A 234 15.47 -12.97 -25.85
N PHE A 235 14.45 -12.68 -25.06
CA PHE A 235 13.28 -11.97 -25.55
C PHE A 235 13.62 -10.58 -26.08
N GLN A 236 13.05 -10.26 -27.23
CA GLN A 236 13.08 -8.89 -27.73
C GLN A 236 11.95 -8.07 -27.10
N ARG A 237 12.05 -6.75 -27.20
CA ARG A 237 11.00 -5.83 -26.73
C ARG A 237 9.63 -6.23 -27.26
N GLY A 238 8.67 -6.40 -26.37
CA GLY A 238 7.30 -6.81 -26.70
C GLY A 238 7.05 -8.32 -26.65
N ASN A 239 8.10 -9.12 -26.42
CA ASN A 239 7.97 -10.57 -26.22
C ASN A 239 7.99 -10.88 -24.71
N GLY A 240 7.30 -11.94 -24.32
CA GLY A 240 7.26 -12.40 -22.94
C GLY A 240 6.71 -13.82 -22.82
N LEU A 241 6.99 -14.43 -21.68
CA LEU A 241 6.41 -15.72 -21.27
C LEU A 241 5.16 -15.44 -20.45
N ILE A 242 4.04 -16.06 -20.82
CA ILE A 242 2.79 -16.01 -20.05
C ILE A 242 2.57 -17.36 -19.40
N SER A 243 2.57 -17.38 -18.07
CA SER A 243 2.23 -18.54 -17.26
C SER A 243 0.86 -18.32 -16.63
N THR A 244 -0.10 -19.21 -16.90
CA THR A 244 -1.45 -19.17 -16.34
C THR A 244 -1.74 -20.47 -15.60
N CYS A 245 -2.26 -20.37 -14.38
CA CYS A 245 -2.81 -21.53 -13.69
C CYS A 245 -4.24 -21.75 -14.20
N LEU A 246 -4.41 -22.69 -15.10
CA LEU A 246 -5.73 -23.17 -15.53
C LEU A 246 -6.26 -24.13 -14.46
N LEU A 247 -6.84 -23.61 -13.39
CA LEU A 247 -7.76 -24.39 -12.60
C LEU A 247 -9.07 -24.51 -13.39
N TYR A 248 -9.21 -25.58 -14.15
CA TYR A 248 -10.52 -26.03 -14.57
C TYR A 248 -11.27 -26.49 -13.32
N THR A 249 -12.06 -25.64 -12.74
CA THR A 249 -13.18 -26.09 -11.95
C THR A 249 -14.22 -26.56 -12.97
N SER A 250 -14.22 -27.83 -13.24
CA SER A 250 -15.39 -28.49 -13.81
C SER A 250 -16.44 -28.53 -12.72
N ASP A 251 -17.14 -27.45 -12.51
CA ASP A 251 -18.43 -27.50 -11.84
C ASP A 251 -19.45 -27.92 -12.88
N ALA A 252 -19.50 -29.23 -13.03
CA ALA A 252 -20.64 -29.90 -13.60
C ALA A 252 -21.70 -30.06 -12.52
N ALA A 253 -22.92 -29.69 -12.87
CA ALA A 253 -24.23 -29.98 -12.28
C ALA A 253 -24.58 -29.31 -10.98
#